data_2059ca51a154ab6020f173253caae24f
#
_entry.id   2059ca51a154ab6020f173253caae24f
#
_cell.length_a   1.000
_cell.length_b   1.000
_cell.length_c   1.000
_cell.angle_alpha   90.00
_cell.angle_beta   90.00
_cell.angle_gamma   90.00
#
_symmetry.space_group_name_H-M   'P 1'
#
loop_
_entity.id
_entity.type
_entity.pdbx_description
1 polymer ?
#
loop_
_entity_poly.entity_id
_entity_poly.type
_entity_poly.pdbx_seq_one_letter_code
_entity_poly.pdbx_strand_id
1 'polypeptide(L)'
;MEIGSKIRAIRKRKKITIALMSEQTGLSKGFISNIENDNTSPSLNTLQVIASFLDVPLPYLLLEKKQHMKVVRKAERVYTTFNDIKIEHLTSQSGLRMMHVELPSGASTGEAITHEGEETHVVLKGTILAEQGEDSVIVEEGDSFSWNASVPHYVKNIGENNAVLLIAVYSEESNK
;
A
#
# COMPACT_ATOMS: atom_id res chain seq x y z
N MET A 1 -8.88 23.93 -4.68
CA MET A 1 -9.21 22.53 -4.31
C MET A 1 -10.61 22.22 -4.85
N GLU A 2 -10.72 21.29 -5.80
CA GLU A 2 -12.01 21.00 -6.49
C GLU A 2 -12.84 19.96 -5.73
N ILE A 3 -13.20 20.26 -4.47
CA ILE A 3 -13.95 19.32 -3.62
C ILE A 3 -15.37 19.13 -4.17
N GLY A 4 -15.99 20.19 -4.66
CA GLY A 4 -17.38 20.15 -5.16
C GLY A 4 -17.52 19.26 -6.38
N SER A 5 -16.63 19.37 -7.35
CA SER A 5 -16.60 18.51 -8.52
C SER A 5 -16.47 17.03 -8.17
N LYS A 6 -15.68 16.71 -7.14
CA LYS A 6 -15.50 15.35 -6.62
C LYS A 6 -16.77 14.81 -5.96
N ILE A 7 -17.39 15.59 -5.07
CA ILE A 7 -18.68 15.25 -4.44
C ILE A 7 -19.73 14.95 -5.52
N ARG A 8 -19.85 15.83 -6.53
CA ARG A 8 -20.78 15.66 -7.66
C ARG A 8 -20.51 14.36 -8.42
N ALA A 9 -19.24 14.05 -8.71
CA ALA A 9 -18.87 12.84 -9.43
C ALA A 9 -19.26 11.57 -8.65
N ILE A 10 -19.00 11.53 -7.33
CA ILE A 10 -19.35 10.40 -6.46
C ILE A 10 -20.86 10.23 -6.41
N ARG A 11 -21.60 11.32 -6.16
CA ARG A 11 -23.06 11.31 -6.10
C ARG A 11 -23.67 10.76 -7.40
N LYS A 12 -23.22 11.29 -8.55
CA LYS A 12 -23.71 10.84 -9.88
C LYS A 12 -23.41 9.36 -10.14
N ARG A 13 -22.20 8.89 -9.78
CA ARG A 13 -21.81 7.49 -9.92
C ARG A 13 -22.70 6.56 -9.08
N LYS A 14 -23.09 7.01 -7.87
CA LYS A 14 -24.03 6.29 -7.00
C LYS A 14 -25.50 6.49 -7.41
N LYS A 15 -25.79 7.26 -8.49
CA LYS A 15 -27.15 7.56 -8.99
C LYS A 15 -28.02 8.27 -7.94
N ILE A 16 -27.43 9.04 -7.05
CA ILE A 16 -28.10 9.81 -6.01
C ILE A 16 -28.52 11.16 -6.57
N THR A 17 -29.77 11.60 -6.29
CA THR A 17 -30.27 12.94 -6.66
C THR A 17 -29.86 13.98 -5.62
N ILE A 18 -29.79 15.27 -6.00
CA ILE A 18 -29.62 16.36 -5.03
C ILE A 18 -30.79 16.39 -4.03
N ALA A 19 -32.01 16.04 -4.47
CA ALA A 19 -33.18 16.00 -3.62
C ALA A 19 -33.03 14.97 -2.49
N LEU A 20 -32.62 13.74 -2.82
CA LEU A 20 -32.37 12.67 -1.85
C LEU A 20 -31.24 13.06 -0.91
N MET A 21 -30.14 13.60 -1.44
CA MET A 21 -29.02 14.06 -0.62
C MET A 21 -29.46 15.17 0.35
N SER A 22 -30.30 16.11 -0.09
CA SER A 22 -30.86 17.18 0.75
C SER A 22 -31.72 16.62 1.88
N GLU A 23 -32.59 15.69 1.55
CA GLU A 23 -33.49 15.03 2.51
C GLU A 23 -32.73 14.28 3.62
N GLN A 24 -31.72 13.51 3.22
CA GLN A 24 -30.97 12.63 4.14
C GLN A 24 -29.89 13.36 4.94
N THR A 25 -29.35 14.47 4.41
CA THR A 25 -28.30 15.23 5.10
C THR A 25 -28.80 16.45 5.87
N GLY A 26 -30.05 16.88 5.63
CA GLY A 26 -30.58 18.12 6.17
C GLY A 26 -30.03 19.40 5.50
N LEU A 27 -29.14 19.26 4.52
CA LEU A 27 -28.59 20.39 3.76
C LEU A 27 -29.58 20.84 2.68
N SER A 28 -29.71 22.16 2.45
CA SER A 28 -30.59 22.63 1.38
C SER A 28 -30.08 22.25 -0.01
N LYS A 29 -30.99 22.01 -0.96
CA LYS A 29 -30.66 21.70 -2.36
C LYS A 29 -29.75 22.77 -2.99
N GLY A 30 -30.04 24.07 -2.70
CA GLY A 30 -29.23 25.18 -3.17
C GLY A 30 -27.80 25.16 -2.62
N PHE A 31 -27.65 24.86 -1.32
CA PHE A 31 -26.34 24.75 -0.67
C PHE A 31 -25.52 23.60 -1.25
N ILE A 32 -26.13 22.40 -1.41
CA ILE A 32 -25.49 21.26 -2.06
C ILE A 32 -25.04 21.63 -3.49
N SER A 33 -25.92 22.27 -4.26
CA SER A 33 -25.59 22.70 -5.63
C SER A 33 -24.43 23.70 -5.66
N ASN A 34 -24.40 24.65 -4.72
CA ASN A 34 -23.30 25.61 -4.60
C ASN A 34 -21.98 24.94 -4.24
N ILE A 35 -22.00 23.96 -3.32
CA ILE A 35 -20.82 23.15 -3.00
C ILE A 35 -20.34 22.40 -4.23
N GLU A 36 -21.23 21.68 -4.94
CA GLU A 36 -20.89 20.86 -6.11
C GLU A 36 -20.34 21.64 -7.30
N ASN A 37 -20.64 22.94 -7.36
CA ASN A 37 -20.12 23.84 -8.39
C ASN A 37 -18.94 24.70 -7.89
N ASP A 38 -18.40 24.39 -6.71
CA ASP A 38 -17.31 25.12 -6.05
C ASP A 38 -17.61 26.62 -5.82
N ASN A 39 -18.89 26.99 -5.78
CA ASN A 39 -19.35 28.37 -5.51
C ASN A 39 -19.32 28.73 -4.02
N THR A 40 -19.17 27.74 -3.13
CA THR A 40 -19.04 27.93 -1.69
C THR A 40 -18.15 26.86 -1.10
N SER A 41 -17.38 27.24 -0.07
CA SER A 41 -16.54 26.31 0.68
C SER A 41 -17.32 25.72 1.87
N PRO A 42 -17.58 24.40 1.90
CA PRO A 42 -18.24 23.77 3.04
C PRO A 42 -17.32 23.72 4.25
N SER A 43 -17.89 23.78 5.45
CA SER A 43 -17.17 23.51 6.69
C SER A 43 -16.73 22.04 6.76
N LEU A 44 -15.75 21.73 7.62
CA LEU A 44 -15.31 20.35 7.85
C LEU A 44 -16.46 19.46 8.33
N ASN A 45 -17.34 20.00 9.20
CA ASN A 45 -18.54 19.29 9.67
C ASN A 45 -19.50 19.00 8.50
N THR A 46 -19.72 19.95 7.60
CA THR A 46 -20.53 19.73 6.40
C THR A 46 -19.94 18.66 5.51
N LEU A 47 -18.60 18.65 5.34
CA LEU A 47 -17.90 17.62 4.57
C LEU A 47 -18.02 16.25 5.21
N GLN A 48 -17.99 16.16 6.55
CA GLN A 48 -18.18 14.92 7.29
C GLN A 48 -19.59 14.35 7.07
N VAL A 49 -20.62 15.19 7.11
CA VAL A 49 -22.02 14.79 6.84
C VAL A 49 -22.14 14.27 5.40
N ILE A 50 -21.58 14.99 4.43
CA ILE A 50 -21.60 14.61 3.02
C ILE A 50 -20.84 13.28 2.81
N ALA A 51 -19.64 13.14 3.39
CA ALA A 51 -18.83 11.93 3.28
C ALA A 51 -19.54 10.71 3.83
N SER A 52 -20.15 10.84 5.03
CA SER A 52 -20.94 9.79 5.67
C SER A 52 -22.14 9.38 4.82
N PHE A 53 -22.89 10.34 4.29
CA PHE A 53 -24.02 10.06 3.41
C PHE A 53 -23.60 9.39 2.10
N LEU A 54 -22.50 9.84 1.53
CA LEU A 54 -21.93 9.24 0.30
C LEU A 54 -21.19 7.92 0.59
N ASP A 55 -21.08 7.49 1.83
CA ASP A 55 -20.37 6.29 2.23
C ASP A 55 -18.94 6.26 1.64
N VAL A 56 -18.18 7.32 1.93
CA VAL A 56 -16.77 7.47 1.57
C VAL A 56 -16.00 8.06 2.75
N PRO A 57 -14.72 7.70 2.96
CA PRO A 57 -13.89 8.34 3.98
C PRO A 57 -13.75 9.84 3.71
N LEU A 58 -13.87 10.67 4.75
CA LEU A 58 -13.65 12.11 4.63
C LEU A 58 -12.30 12.47 3.99
N PRO A 59 -11.17 11.82 4.34
CA PRO A 59 -9.90 12.09 3.69
C PRO A 59 -9.95 11.92 2.17
N TYR A 60 -10.78 10.99 1.65
CA TYR A 60 -10.94 10.80 0.20
C TYR A 60 -11.50 12.04 -0.50
N LEU A 61 -12.42 12.79 0.15
CA LEU A 61 -12.93 14.04 -0.40
C LEU A 61 -11.85 15.13 -0.45
N LEU A 62 -10.91 15.10 0.51
CA LEU A 62 -9.86 16.10 0.68
C LEU A 62 -8.61 15.84 -0.18
N LEU A 63 -8.48 14.67 -0.81
CA LEU A 63 -7.35 14.38 -1.68
C LEU A 63 -7.26 15.37 -2.84
N GLU A 64 -6.16 16.07 -2.96
CA GLU A 64 -5.96 17.10 -4.02
C GLU A 64 -5.76 16.49 -5.40
N LYS A 65 -5.13 15.32 -5.47
CA LYS A 65 -4.83 14.64 -6.73
C LYS A 65 -5.77 13.46 -6.97
N LYS A 66 -6.19 13.27 -8.23
CA LYS A 66 -6.87 12.03 -8.61
C LYS A 66 -5.94 10.85 -8.32
N GLN A 67 -6.39 9.95 -7.47
CA GLN A 67 -5.69 8.70 -7.23
C GLN A 67 -5.95 7.77 -8.42
N HIS A 68 -4.87 7.38 -9.09
CA HIS A 68 -4.93 6.41 -10.18
C HIS A 68 -4.29 5.11 -9.72
N MET A 69 -4.91 3.99 -10.12
CA MET A 69 -4.28 2.69 -9.95
C MET A 69 -2.97 2.67 -10.75
N LYS A 70 -1.88 2.30 -10.07
CA LYS A 70 -0.61 2.01 -10.74
C LYS A 70 -0.53 0.53 -11.03
N VAL A 71 -0.28 0.17 -12.27
CA VAL A 71 -0.10 -1.23 -12.70
C VAL A 71 1.34 -1.39 -13.16
N VAL A 72 2.05 -2.33 -12.55
CA VAL A 72 3.38 -2.75 -13.01
C VAL A 72 3.22 -4.06 -13.76
N ARG A 73 3.40 -4.03 -15.07
CA ARG A 73 3.32 -5.24 -15.91
C ARG A 73 4.58 -6.07 -15.73
N LYS A 74 4.45 -7.40 -15.82
CA LYS A 74 5.60 -8.32 -15.66
C LYS A 74 6.78 -7.94 -16.56
N ALA A 75 6.50 -7.54 -17.81
CA ALA A 75 7.53 -7.13 -18.77
C ALA A 75 8.20 -5.78 -18.43
N GLU A 76 7.63 -4.98 -17.53
CA GLU A 76 8.10 -3.64 -17.14
C GLU A 76 8.78 -3.65 -15.76
N ARG A 77 8.87 -4.81 -15.11
CA ARG A 77 9.49 -4.94 -13.79
C ARG A 77 10.98 -4.67 -13.87
N VAL A 78 11.45 -3.89 -12.91
CA VAL A 78 12.86 -3.66 -12.71
C VAL A 78 13.46 -4.83 -11.94
N TYR A 79 14.62 -5.27 -12.37
CA TYR A 79 15.39 -6.35 -11.76
C TYR A 79 16.67 -5.80 -11.16
N THR A 80 17.03 -6.29 -9.99
CA THR A 80 18.35 -6.13 -9.41
C THR A 80 18.90 -7.51 -9.07
N THR A 81 20.21 -7.66 -9.13
CA THR A 81 20.90 -8.91 -8.76
C THR A 81 21.93 -8.59 -7.70
N PHE A 82 21.95 -9.39 -6.65
CA PHE A 82 22.93 -9.30 -5.58
C PHE A 82 23.32 -10.72 -5.16
N ASN A 83 24.62 -11.08 -5.23
CA ASN A 83 25.14 -12.41 -4.89
C ASN A 83 24.32 -13.56 -5.49
N ASP A 84 24.05 -13.51 -6.81
CA ASP A 84 23.21 -14.44 -7.56
C ASP A 84 21.71 -14.46 -7.15
N ILE A 85 21.31 -13.69 -6.15
CA ILE A 85 19.92 -13.48 -5.79
C ILE A 85 19.28 -12.53 -6.78
N LYS A 86 18.19 -12.97 -7.39
CA LYS A 86 17.40 -12.16 -8.31
C LYS A 86 16.24 -11.50 -7.58
N ILE A 87 16.15 -10.19 -7.65
CA ILE A 87 15.12 -9.36 -7.03
C ILE A 87 14.31 -8.66 -8.11
N GLU A 88 13.01 -8.97 -8.19
CA GLU A 88 12.05 -8.26 -9.04
C GLU A 88 11.25 -7.25 -8.21
N HIS A 89 11.27 -5.99 -8.60
CA HIS A 89 10.49 -4.94 -7.94
C HIS A 89 9.05 -4.93 -8.49
N LEU A 90 8.07 -5.20 -7.62
CA LEU A 90 6.65 -5.34 -7.99
C LEU A 90 5.87 -4.03 -7.84
N THR A 91 6.38 -3.09 -7.04
CA THR A 91 5.76 -1.79 -6.80
C THR A 91 6.78 -0.67 -6.89
N SER A 92 6.30 0.53 -7.21
CA SER A 92 7.09 1.76 -7.23
C SER A 92 6.43 2.86 -6.39
N GLN A 93 5.65 2.48 -5.37
CA GLN A 93 5.00 3.47 -4.49
C GLN A 93 5.92 3.81 -3.32
N SER A 94 5.89 5.07 -2.92
CA SER A 94 6.54 5.55 -1.71
C SER A 94 5.96 4.85 -0.47
N GLY A 95 6.81 4.50 0.48
CA GLY A 95 6.45 3.90 1.76
C GLY A 95 6.23 2.38 1.74
N LEU A 96 5.72 1.80 0.64
CA LEU A 96 5.54 0.35 0.51
C LEU A 96 6.30 -0.17 -0.72
N ARG A 97 7.27 -1.03 -0.50
CA ARG A 97 7.99 -1.76 -1.54
C ARG A 97 7.60 -3.24 -1.49
N MET A 98 7.30 -3.83 -2.63
CA MET A 98 7.08 -5.27 -2.75
C MET A 98 8.08 -5.85 -3.74
N MET A 99 8.66 -6.97 -3.38
CA MET A 99 9.69 -7.65 -4.15
C MET A 99 9.39 -9.14 -4.25
N HIS A 100 9.66 -9.71 -5.42
CA HIS A 100 9.73 -11.14 -5.63
C HIS A 100 11.21 -11.50 -5.70
N VAL A 101 11.65 -12.38 -4.81
CA VAL A 101 13.06 -12.70 -4.61
C VAL A 101 13.29 -14.17 -4.85
N GLU A 102 14.23 -14.48 -5.74
CA GLU A 102 14.69 -15.85 -6.01
C GLU A 102 16.08 -16.03 -5.40
N LEU A 103 16.18 -16.94 -4.42
CA LEU A 103 17.43 -17.31 -3.77
C LEU A 103 17.89 -18.69 -4.25
N PRO A 104 19.03 -18.80 -4.94
CA PRO A 104 19.67 -20.09 -5.22
C PRO A 104 19.93 -20.92 -3.95
N SER A 105 20.08 -22.23 -4.10
CA SER A 105 20.44 -23.10 -2.97
C SER A 105 21.71 -22.61 -2.27
N GLY A 106 21.66 -22.50 -0.97
CA GLY A 106 22.75 -22.00 -0.12
C GLY A 106 22.97 -20.49 -0.15
N ALA A 107 22.28 -19.74 -1.04
CA ALA A 107 22.40 -18.28 -1.09
C ALA A 107 21.78 -17.63 0.15
N SER A 108 22.37 -16.49 0.53
CA SER A 108 21.91 -15.65 1.64
C SER A 108 21.84 -14.21 1.21
N THR A 109 20.93 -13.44 1.80
CA THR A 109 20.84 -11.98 1.60
C THR A 109 22.09 -11.23 2.09
N GLY A 110 23.07 -11.93 2.63
CA GLY A 110 24.37 -11.41 3.05
C GLY A 110 24.57 -11.55 4.55
N GLU A 111 25.51 -10.74 5.09
CA GLU A 111 25.62 -10.55 6.53
C GLU A 111 24.39 -9.82 7.06
N ALA A 112 24.11 -9.93 8.35
CA ALA A 112 22.96 -9.31 8.97
C ALA A 112 22.91 -7.80 8.65
N ILE A 113 21.86 -7.39 7.93
CA ILE A 113 21.63 -5.99 7.53
C ILE A 113 20.62 -5.34 8.47
N THR A 114 20.63 -4.01 8.50
CA THR A 114 19.63 -3.21 9.20
C THR A 114 19.16 -2.06 8.33
N HIS A 115 17.88 -1.73 8.42
CA HIS A 115 17.32 -0.51 7.85
C HIS A 115 16.03 -0.12 8.58
N GLU A 116 15.52 1.08 8.33
CA GLU A 116 14.25 1.52 8.93
C GLU A 116 13.06 0.77 8.33
N GLY A 117 12.04 0.54 9.16
CA GLY A 117 10.76 0.00 8.76
C GLY A 117 10.49 -1.42 9.23
N GLU A 118 9.43 -1.99 8.67
CA GLU A 118 8.99 -3.35 8.93
C GLU A 118 8.98 -4.16 7.64
N GLU A 119 9.30 -5.42 7.73
CA GLU A 119 9.22 -6.36 6.63
C GLU A 119 8.28 -7.50 6.94
N THR A 120 7.53 -7.91 5.92
CA THR A 120 6.75 -9.15 5.92
C THR A 120 7.17 -10.00 4.75
N HIS A 121 7.43 -11.27 5.04
CA HIS A 121 7.89 -12.27 4.08
C HIS A 121 6.86 -13.39 3.97
N VAL A 122 6.67 -13.89 2.74
CA VAL A 122 5.91 -15.11 2.45
C VAL A 122 6.82 -16.03 1.66
N VAL A 123 7.01 -17.26 2.11
CA VAL A 123 7.75 -18.29 1.37
C VAL A 123 6.82 -18.88 0.31
N LEU A 124 7.02 -18.50 -0.94
CA LEU A 124 6.23 -19.02 -2.06
C LEU A 124 6.72 -20.39 -2.53
N LYS A 125 8.00 -20.70 -2.28
CA LYS A 125 8.61 -21.99 -2.63
C LYS A 125 9.89 -22.21 -1.85
N GLY A 126 10.13 -23.45 -1.44
CA GLY A 126 11.37 -23.89 -0.80
C GLY A 126 11.38 -23.75 0.71
N THR A 127 12.57 -23.83 1.31
CA THR A 127 12.78 -23.77 2.75
C THR A 127 13.92 -22.83 3.04
N ILE A 128 13.69 -21.89 3.93
CA ILE A 128 14.69 -20.89 4.33
C ILE A 128 14.96 -20.91 5.83
N LEU A 129 16.13 -20.45 6.21
CA LEU A 129 16.46 -20.03 7.55
C LEU A 129 16.27 -18.52 7.61
N ALA A 130 15.45 -18.03 8.53
CA ALA A 130 15.27 -16.62 8.85
C ALA A 130 15.90 -16.33 10.22
N GLU A 131 16.76 -15.31 10.28
CA GLU A 131 17.41 -14.91 11.54
C GLU A 131 17.24 -13.41 11.76
N GLN A 132 16.87 -13.05 13.00
CA GLN A 132 16.82 -11.68 13.47
C GLN A 132 17.28 -11.60 14.92
N GLY A 133 18.37 -10.86 15.18
CA GLY A 133 18.95 -10.78 16.51
C GLY A 133 19.34 -12.16 17.06
N GLU A 134 18.67 -12.60 18.11
CA GLU A 134 18.86 -13.93 18.72
C GLU A 134 17.86 -14.99 18.20
N ASP A 135 16.86 -14.57 17.43
CA ASP A 135 15.84 -15.47 16.88
C ASP A 135 16.37 -16.15 15.61
N SER A 136 16.15 -17.46 15.51
CA SER A 136 16.51 -18.28 14.36
C SER A 136 15.40 -19.30 14.10
N VAL A 137 14.75 -19.22 12.93
CA VAL A 137 13.58 -20.02 12.59
C VAL A 137 13.69 -20.58 11.17
N ILE A 138 13.39 -21.87 11.01
CA ILE A 138 13.19 -22.49 9.70
C ILE A 138 11.76 -22.20 9.25
N VAL A 139 11.62 -21.67 8.04
CA VAL A 139 10.35 -21.28 7.44
C VAL A 139 10.17 -22.02 6.12
N GLU A 140 9.04 -22.68 5.94
CA GLU A 140 8.74 -23.54 4.80
C GLU A 140 7.75 -22.92 3.82
N GLU A 141 7.58 -23.56 2.69
CA GLU A 141 6.62 -23.14 1.65
C GLU A 141 5.21 -22.96 2.23
N GLY A 142 4.60 -21.78 2.00
CA GLY A 142 3.29 -21.38 2.50
C GLY A 142 3.34 -20.59 3.81
N ASP A 143 4.44 -20.64 4.54
CA ASP A 143 4.61 -19.89 5.79
C ASP A 143 4.89 -18.40 5.52
N SER A 144 4.62 -17.58 6.53
CA SER A 144 4.96 -16.16 6.54
C SER A 144 5.50 -15.72 7.89
N PHE A 145 6.35 -14.70 7.88
CA PHE A 145 6.89 -14.07 9.07
C PHE A 145 7.08 -12.58 8.86
N SER A 146 7.19 -11.85 9.96
CA SER A 146 7.44 -10.40 9.93
C SER A 146 8.47 -10.05 10.99
N TRP A 147 9.23 -8.99 10.71
CA TRP A 147 10.20 -8.44 11.65
C TRP A 147 10.34 -6.93 11.55
N ASN A 148 10.92 -6.34 12.59
CA ASN A 148 11.35 -4.96 12.57
C ASN A 148 12.75 -4.88 11.92
N ALA A 149 12.85 -4.23 10.77
CA ALA A 149 14.09 -4.21 10.00
C ALA A 149 15.24 -3.41 10.65
N SER A 150 14.99 -2.71 11.75
CA SER A 150 16.03 -2.04 12.54
C SER A 150 16.86 -3.02 13.39
N VAL A 151 16.40 -4.26 13.57
CA VAL A 151 17.18 -5.32 14.21
C VAL A 151 17.98 -6.06 13.13
N PRO A 152 19.28 -6.39 13.35
CA PRO A 152 20.07 -7.13 12.38
C PRO A 152 19.40 -8.43 11.96
N HIS A 153 19.22 -8.62 10.66
CA HIS A 153 18.46 -9.75 10.09
C HIS A 153 19.02 -10.23 8.77
N TYR A 154 18.77 -11.48 8.43
CA TYR A 154 19.02 -12.06 7.12
C TYR A 154 18.18 -13.31 6.87
N VAL A 155 18.06 -13.71 5.62
CA VAL A 155 17.49 -14.98 5.20
C VAL A 155 18.52 -15.78 4.40
N LYS A 156 18.51 -17.10 4.57
CA LYS A 156 19.35 -18.04 3.83
C LYS A 156 18.50 -19.18 3.27
N ASN A 157 18.67 -19.49 2.01
CA ASN A 157 18.08 -20.71 1.45
C ASN A 157 18.85 -21.94 1.95
N ILE A 158 18.17 -22.80 2.71
CA ILE A 158 18.73 -24.05 3.26
C ILE A 158 18.24 -25.29 2.50
N GLY A 159 17.39 -25.10 1.49
CA GLY A 159 16.90 -26.17 0.62
C GLY A 159 17.87 -26.50 -0.53
N GLU A 160 17.62 -27.61 -1.21
CA GLU A 160 18.43 -28.06 -2.35
C GLU A 160 18.12 -27.31 -3.66
N ASN A 161 16.95 -26.70 -3.77
CA ASN A 161 16.49 -25.96 -4.93
C ASN A 161 16.37 -24.46 -4.63
N ASN A 162 16.13 -23.64 -5.66
CA ASN A 162 15.85 -22.23 -5.48
C ASN A 162 14.65 -22.03 -4.55
N ALA A 163 14.81 -21.18 -3.55
CA ALA A 163 13.70 -20.64 -2.78
C ALA A 163 13.14 -19.37 -3.43
N VAL A 164 11.84 -19.13 -3.26
CA VAL A 164 11.14 -17.96 -3.78
C VAL A 164 10.37 -17.29 -2.65
N LEU A 165 10.62 -16.01 -2.47
CA LEU A 165 10.00 -15.19 -1.45
C LEU A 165 9.22 -14.03 -2.08
N LEU A 166 8.07 -13.71 -1.50
CA LEU A 166 7.44 -12.41 -1.66
C LEU A 166 7.74 -11.58 -0.40
N ILE A 167 8.38 -10.44 -0.60
CA ILE A 167 8.77 -9.55 0.49
C ILE A 167 8.04 -8.22 0.35
N ALA A 168 7.39 -7.77 1.41
CA ALA A 168 6.82 -6.44 1.54
C ALA A 168 7.60 -5.66 2.60
N VAL A 169 8.14 -4.50 2.22
CA VAL A 169 8.86 -3.58 3.11
C VAL A 169 8.06 -2.30 3.24
N TYR A 170 7.71 -1.94 4.44
CA TYR A 170 7.10 -0.67 4.76
C TYR A 170 8.09 0.20 5.55
N SER A 171 8.34 1.40 5.06
CA SER A 171 9.08 2.42 5.77
C SER A 171 8.33 3.75 5.68
N GLU A 172 8.18 4.44 6.81
CA GLU A 172 7.70 5.81 6.76
C GLU A 172 8.73 6.64 5.99
N GLU A 173 8.29 7.32 4.93
CA GLU A 173 9.16 8.31 4.28
C GLU A 173 9.50 9.38 5.30
N SER A 174 10.76 9.43 5.70
CA SER A 174 11.31 10.64 6.32
C SER A 174 11.20 11.75 5.26
N ASN A 175 10.16 12.60 5.36
CA ASN A 175 10.10 13.86 4.63
C ASN A 175 11.35 14.68 5.00
N LYS A 176 12.41 14.53 4.19
CA LYS A 176 13.53 15.47 4.16
C LYS A 176 13.41 16.37 2.95
#